data_ea548db52602e13ede3ed73bd4896374
#
_entry.id   ea548db52602e13ede3ed73bd4896374
#
_cell.length_a   1.000
_cell.length_b   1.000
_cell.length_c   1.000
_cell.angle_alpha   90.00
_cell.angle_beta   90.00
_cell.angle_gamma   90.00
#
_symmetry.space_group_name_H-M   'P 1'
#
loop_
_entity.id
_entity.type
_entity.pdbx_description
1 polymer ?
#
loop_
_entity_poly.entity_id
_entity_poly.type
_entity_poly.pdbx_seq_one_letter_code
_entity_poly.pdbx_strand_id
1 'polypeptide(L)'
;MKKLSVLLASTVAVLTISSAAISGQGIADKGVESVSEKWADKFPHQYNSWKQTAENDGIIDMLDKKPQLAVLWAGYGFAKDYNAPRGHSYALQSNINTLRTGAPVGPTDGPMPTACWTCKSPDVPRLIEEQGELEYFTGKWAKYGSEIGNSVGCADCHSTQTAELKISRPYLERGLEAIGVDPKTVDSVDMESLACAQCHSEYYFKPTEWTDKDGNKKVANVVTFPWDNGLTAEDMEQYYDDLEFKDWTHKISKAPMLKAQHPGYEIFTTGIHYKSGITCADCHMPSMKEGDVTFSDHHIASPVDNIENICFDCHDQEAEELKLVIETKLERKEQLMEIAMDNLAKAHLEAGKAWELGATEEEMKDVLTDIRHAQWKWDYSIASHGSFFHAPEETLRLLAVANETAQSARLKLVQVLAKYGAVNYMAPDFSDKKKAQDLAGVPLDKLVADKENFRSTLLKEWEKQASAKGLIDPEARKGMSDKTSYN
;
A
#
# COMPACT_ATOMS: atom_id res chain seq x y z
N MET A 1 31.77 48.81 -57.62
CA MET A 1 31.67 48.65 -56.14
C MET A 1 30.85 47.42 -55.88
N LYS A 2 31.50 46.27 -55.59
CA LYS A 2 30.86 44.98 -55.39
C LYS A 2 30.57 44.78 -53.89
N LYS A 3 29.33 44.60 -53.53
CA LYS A 3 28.94 44.23 -52.18
C LYS A 3 29.13 42.69 -51.98
N LEU A 4 29.94 42.32 -51.01
CA LEU A 4 30.22 40.98 -50.62
C LEU A 4 29.18 40.60 -49.49
N SER A 5 28.27 39.71 -49.80
CA SER A 5 27.32 39.15 -48.80
C SER A 5 27.94 37.92 -48.16
N VAL A 6 28.20 38.00 -46.86
CA VAL A 6 28.67 36.85 -46.05
C VAL A 6 27.44 36.11 -45.57
N LEU A 7 27.22 34.88 -46.02
CA LEU A 7 26.27 33.94 -45.46
C LEU A 7 26.91 33.27 -44.22
N LEU A 8 26.37 33.55 -43.03
CA LEU A 8 26.63 32.73 -41.85
C LEU A 8 25.76 31.47 -41.93
N ALA A 9 26.35 30.33 -42.12
CA ALA A 9 25.71 29.05 -41.98
C ALA A 9 25.78 28.64 -40.49
N SER A 10 24.65 28.75 -39.80
CA SER A 10 24.50 28.25 -38.44
C SER A 10 24.25 26.72 -38.51
N THR A 11 25.26 25.94 -38.24
CA THR A 11 25.14 24.49 -38.02
C THR A 11 24.50 24.25 -36.66
N VAL A 12 23.22 23.95 -36.66
CA VAL A 12 22.54 23.38 -35.49
C VAL A 12 22.98 21.92 -35.39
N ALA A 13 23.84 21.61 -34.42
CA ALA A 13 24.16 20.26 -34.06
C ALA A 13 22.95 19.69 -33.27
N VAL A 14 22.11 18.91 -33.95
CA VAL A 14 21.12 18.08 -33.30
C VAL A 14 21.88 16.96 -32.62
N LEU A 15 22.05 17.07 -31.29
CA LEU A 15 22.45 15.94 -30.46
C LEU A 15 21.28 14.96 -30.45
N THR A 16 21.32 13.95 -31.30
CA THR A 16 20.52 12.74 -31.15
C THR A 16 21.06 12.00 -29.94
N ILE A 17 20.39 12.13 -28.80
CA ILE A 17 20.56 11.24 -27.68
C ILE A 17 20.01 9.89 -28.17
N SER A 18 20.91 9.01 -28.59
CA SER A 18 20.61 7.61 -28.81
C SER A 18 20.29 7.01 -27.43
N SER A 19 18.99 6.94 -27.06
CA SER A 19 18.54 5.96 -26.09
C SER A 19 18.98 4.60 -26.66
N ALA A 20 20.02 4.00 -26.06
CA ALA A 20 20.29 2.59 -26.26
C ALA A 20 19.11 1.84 -25.64
N ALA A 21 18.05 1.69 -26.45
CA ALA A 21 16.99 0.75 -26.13
C ALA A 21 17.64 -0.61 -25.95
N ILE A 22 17.12 -1.41 -25.01
CA ILE A 22 17.24 -2.86 -25.05
C ILE A 22 16.50 -3.30 -26.34
N SER A 23 17.08 -2.98 -27.47
CA SER A 23 16.55 -3.29 -28.78
C SER A 23 16.96 -4.71 -29.11
N GLY A 24 16.00 -5.64 -28.99
CA GLY A 24 16.17 -6.93 -29.62
C GLY A 24 15.59 -8.15 -28.92
N GLN A 25 15.05 -8.04 -27.70
CA GLN A 25 14.26 -9.12 -27.12
C GLN A 25 12.86 -8.59 -26.82
N GLY A 26 11.89 -8.90 -27.69
CA GLY A 26 10.47 -8.65 -27.45
C GLY A 26 9.95 -9.36 -26.19
N ILE A 27 8.65 -9.20 -25.93
CA ILE A 27 7.95 -9.90 -24.86
C ILE A 27 8.29 -11.40 -24.91
N ALA A 28 8.56 -12.02 -23.76
CA ALA A 28 8.89 -13.43 -23.66
C ALA A 28 7.79 -14.31 -24.27
N ASP A 29 8.19 -15.30 -25.08
CA ASP A 29 7.23 -16.24 -25.71
C ASP A 29 6.54 -17.15 -24.69
N LYS A 30 7.15 -17.34 -23.51
CA LYS A 30 6.65 -18.17 -22.40
C LYS A 30 7.00 -17.56 -21.05
N GLY A 31 6.15 -17.82 -20.04
CA GLY A 31 6.36 -17.33 -18.68
C GLY A 31 5.93 -15.88 -18.50
N VAL A 32 6.37 -15.26 -17.43
CA VAL A 32 6.04 -13.88 -17.06
C VAL A 32 7.16 -12.93 -17.52
N GLU A 33 6.82 -11.94 -18.37
CA GLU A 33 7.73 -10.85 -18.71
C GLU A 33 7.55 -9.70 -17.72
N SER A 34 8.44 -9.60 -16.75
CA SER A 34 8.37 -8.61 -15.68
C SER A 34 8.93 -7.23 -16.06
N VAL A 35 9.68 -7.13 -17.15
CA VAL A 35 10.29 -5.87 -17.61
C VAL A 35 9.30 -5.12 -18.47
N SER A 36 8.68 -4.05 -17.93
CA SER A 36 7.64 -3.27 -18.62
C SER A 36 8.14 -2.61 -19.90
N GLU A 37 9.42 -2.24 -19.98
CA GLU A 37 10.05 -1.65 -21.17
C GLU A 37 9.93 -2.56 -22.41
N LYS A 38 9.93 -3.87 -22.24
CA LYS A 38 9.77 -4.82 -23.35
C LYS A 38 8.37 -4.85 -23.95
N TRP A 39 7.38 -4.33 -23.23
CA TRP A 39 6.00 -4.20 -23.71
C TRP A 39 5.81 -2.96 -24.62
N ALA A 40 6.73 -1.99 -24.55
CA ALA A 40 6.64 -0.71 -25.22
C ALA A 40 6.47 -0.83 -26.76
N ASP A 41 7.18 -1.77 -27.38
CA ASP A 41 7.11 -1.94 -28.85
C ASP A 41 5.72 -2.38 -29.33
N LYS A 42 5.04 -3.19 -28.52
CA LYS A 42 3.71 -3.73 -28.85
C LYS A 42 2.57 -2.81 -28.37
N PHE A 43 2.78 -2.12 -27.24
CA PHE A 43 1.77 -1.28 -26.57
C PHE A 43 2.33 0.11 -26.24
N PRO A 44 2.76 0.91 -27.25
CA PRO A 44 3.49 2.16 -27.01
C PRO A 44 2.66 3.22 -26.26
N HIS A 45 1.35 3.34 -26.52
CA HIS A 45 0.49 4.34 -25.89
C HIS A 45 0.29 4.00 -24.39
N GLN A 46 -0.05 2.75 -24.09
CA GLN A 46 -0.23 2.25 -22.73
C GLN A 46 1.07 2.35 -21.92
N TYR A 47 2.20 1.96 -22.52
CA TYR A 47 3.50 2.09 -21.87
C TYR A 47 3.87 3.55 -21.59
N ASN A 48 3.59 4.47 -22.52
CA ASN A 48 3.89 5.88 -22.33
C ASN A 48 3.02 6.52 -21.24
N SER A 49 1.73 6.18 -21.16
CA SER A 49 0.88 6.65 -20.07
C SER A 49 1.24 5.98 -18.74
N TRP A 50 1.59 4.68 -18.71
CA TRP A 50 2.09 4.01 -17.50
C TRP A 50 3.33 4.70 -16.91
N LYS A 51 4.27 5.19 -17.73
CA LYS A 51 5.44 5.94 -17.24
C LYS A 51 5.07 7.19 -16.44
N GLN A 52 3.89 7.78 -16.68
CA GLN A 52 3.42 8.95 -15.95
C GLN A 52 3.12 8.62 -14.47
N THR A 53 2.98 7.35 -14.09
CA THR A 53 2.93 6.96 -12.67
C THR A 53 4.19 7.35 -11.88
N ALA A 54 5.25 7.79 -12.55
CA ALA A 54 6.49 8.30 -11.96
C ALA A 54 6.52 9.83 -11.78
N GLU A 55 5.51 10.58 -12.22
CA GLU A 55 5.52 12.05 -12.20
C GLU A 55 5.62 12.65 -10.80
N ASN A 56 4.99 12.02 -9.81
CA ASN A 56 5.05 12.48 -8.43
C ASN A 56 6.18 11.80 -7.66
N ASP A 57 7.35 12.43 -7.62
CA ASP A 57 8.51 11.95 -6.85
C ASP A 57 8.55 12.46 -5.40
N GLY A 58 7.58 13.29 -5.00
CA GLY A 58 7.53 13.93 -3.70
C GLY A 58 7.31 12.93 -2.55
N ILE A 59 8.05 13.10 -1.45
CA ILE A 59 7.81 12.36 -0.22
C ILE A 59 6.88 13.18 0.68
N ILE A 60 5.79 12.56 1.13
CA ILE A 60 4.92 13.11 2.16
C ILE A 60 5.01 12.20 3.37
N ASP A 61 5.68 12.66 4.40
CA ASP A 61 5.79 11.96 5.68
C ASP A 61 4.48 12.12 6.48
N MET A 62 3.75 11.03 6.61
CA MET A 62 2.47 11.03 7.30
C MET A 62 2.63 11.11 8.82
N LEU A 63 3.78 10.67 9.37
CA LEU A 63 4.04 10.80 10.81
C LEU A 63 4.37 12.25 11.19
N ASP A 64 4.90 13.04 10.26
CA ASP A 64 5.10 14.48 10.47
C ASP A 64 3.78 15.24 10.39
N LYS A 65 2.92 14.88 9.43
CA LYS A 65 1.59 15.50 9.28
C LYS A 65 0.61 15.10 10.39
N LYS A 66 0.70 13.87 10.88
CA LYS A 66 -0.24 13.25 11.84
C LYS A 66 0.56 12.46 12.89
N PRO A 67 1.18 13.14 13.85
CA PRO A 67 2.07 12.54 14.85
C PRO A 67 1.43 11.41 15.68
N GLN A 68 0.12 11.52 15.92
CA GLN A 68 -0.68 10.50 16.62
C GLN A 68 -0.44 9.09 16.08
N LEU A 69 -0.19 8.96 14.76
CA LEU A 69 0.05 7.67 14.09
C LEU A 69 1.20 6.88 14.72
N ALA A 70 2.26 7.56 15.19
CA ALA A 70 3.37 6.89 15.85
C ALA A 70 2.95 6.27 17.19
N VAL A 71 2.01 6.90 17.91
CA VAL A 71 1.43 6.35 19.14
C VAL A 71 0.51 5.18 18.81
N LEU A 72 -0.43 5.33 17.86
CA LEU A 72 -1.38 4.29 17.48
C LEU A 72 -0.71 2.99 17.01
N TRP A 73 0.45 3.09 16.41
CA TRP A 73 1.21 1.93 15.92
C TRP A 73 2.45 1.61 16.76
N ALA A 74 2.49 2.05 18.04
CA ALA A 74 3.63 1.79 18.91
C ALA A 74 3.90 0.29 19.08
N GLY A 75 5.13 -0.11 18.73
CA GLY A 75 5.55 -1.51 18.68
C GLY A 75 5.42 -2.17 17.31
N TYR A 76 4.75 -1.53 16.35
CA TYR A 76 4.61 -1.98 14.97
C TYR A 76 5.50 -1.20 13.99
N GLY A 77 5.69 -1.75 12.81
CA GLY A 77 6.61 -1.18 11.81
C GLY A 77 6.24 0.24 11.38
N PHE A 78 4.96 0.58 11.33
CA PHE A 78 4.46 1.86 10.85
C PHE A 78 4.78 3.05 11.79
N ALA A 79 5.01 2.80 13.08
CA ALA A 79 5.49 3.85 14.00
C ALA A 79 6.89 4.37 13.65
N LYS A 80 7.67 3.61 12.88
CA LYS A 80 9.03 3.97 12.49
C LYS A 80 9.06 4.92 11.31
N ASP A 81 8.19 4.65 10.31
CA ASP A 81 8.15 5.35 9.02
C ASP A 81 6.86 5.04 8.28
N TYR A 82 6.14 6.08 7.86
CA TYR A 82 4.92 5.96 7.08
C TYR A 82 4.76 7.13 6.12
N ASN A 83 4.88 6.86 4.83
CA ASN A 83 4.79 7.85 3.78
C ASN A 83 3.54 7.63 2.93
N ALA A 84 2.95 8.71 2.42
CA ALA A 84 1.89 8.63 1.43
C ALA A 84 2.40 7.92 0.15
N PRO A 85 1.55 7.14 -0.54
CA PRO A 85 1.93 6.51 -1.81
C PRO A 85 2.20 7.57 -2.89
N ARG A 86 3.13 7.26 -3.81
CA ARG A 86 3.59 8.17 -4.86
C ARG A 86 3.25 7.72 -6.28
N GLY A 87 2.59 6.56 -6.44
CA GLY A 87 2.32 5.92 -7.73
C GLY A 87 3.06 4.59 -7.91
N HIS A 88 2.62 3.81 -8.89
CA HIS A 88 3.08 2.45 -9.13
C HIS A 88 4.58 2.35 -9.41
N SER A 89 5.14 3.29 -10.16
CA SER A 89 6.58 3.35 -10.45
C SER A 89 7.46 3.42 -9.20
N TYR A 90 6.95 3.93 -8.09
CA TYR A 90 7.68 4.04 -6.83
C TYR A 90 7.38 2.93 -5.83
N ALA A 91 6.49 1.97 -6.15
CA ALA A 91 6.07 0.93 -5.21
C ALA A 91 7.24 0.12 -4.66
N LEU A 92 8.18 -0.26 -5.54
CA LEU A 92 9.38 -1.00 -5.18
C LEU A 92 10.36 -0.14 -4.38
N GLN A 93 10.69 1.06 -4.86
CA GLN A 93 11.63 1.96 -4.20
C GLN A 93 11.14 2.39 -2.82
N SER A 94 9.85 2.72 -2.68
CA SER A 94 9.26 3.05 -1.39
C SER A 94 9.31 1.87 -0.40
N ASN A 95 9.15 0.63 -0.89
CA ASN A 95 9.29 -0.58 -0.07
C ASN A 95 10.74 -0.80 0.38
N ILE A 96 11.72 -0.58 -0.49
CA ILE A 96 13.15 -0.71 -0.18
C ILE A 96 13.59 0.36 0.83
N ASN A 97 13.18 1.60 0.62
CA ASN A 97 13.66 2.74 1.40
C ASN A 97 13.02 2.88 2.78
N THR A 98 11.79 2.40 2.97
CA THR A 98 11.12 2.54 4.28
C THR A 98 11.88 1.85 5.40
N LEU A 99 11.91 2.48 6.59
CA LEU A 99 12.52 1.89 7.80
C LEU A 99 11.79 0.62 8.26
N ARG A 100 10.54 0.41 7.83
CA ARG A 100 9.72 -0.76 8.20
C ARG A 100 10.30 -2.09 7.72
N THR A 101 10.92 -2.11 6.55
CA THR A 101 11.52 -3.33 5.98
C THR A 101 12.85 -3.71 6.62
N GLY A 102 13.37 -2.82 7.48
CA GLY A 102 14.64 -3.03 8.16
C GLY A 102 15.84 -2.77 7.27
N ALA A 103 17.00 -3.18 7.77
CA ALA A 103 18.30 -3.02 7.12
C ALA A 103 19.04 -4.37 7.15
N PRO A 104 18.66 -5.33 6.29
CA PRO A 104 19.25 -6.66 6.29
C PRO A 104 20.73 -6.61 5.90
N VAL A 105 21.49 -7.56 6.43
CA VAL A 105 22.90 -7.81 6.08
C VAL A 105 23.08 -9.10 5.26
N GLY A 106 22.01 -9.87 5.08
CA GLY A 106 22.00 -11.11 4.30
C GLY A 106 20.58 -11.61 4.01
N PRO A 107 20.43 -12.68 3.22
CA PRO A 107 19.14 -13.14 2.67
C PRO A 107 18.16 -13.71 3.72
N THR A 108 18.64 -14.06 4.91
CA THR A 108 17.82 -14.61 6.00
C THR A 108 17.54 -13.61 7.10
N ASP A 109 18.01 -12.37 6.94
CA ASP A 109 17.90 -11.31 7.93
C ASP A 109 16.70 -10.37 7.67
N GLY A 110 16.36 -9.58 8.68
CA GLY A 110 15.34 -8.56 8.65
C GLY A 110 14.01 -8.95 9.32
N PRO A 111 13.20 -7.95 9.66
CA PRO A 111 11.95 -8.16 10.40
C PRO A 111 10.81 -8.69 9.53
N MET A 112 10.82 -8.37 8.24
CA MET A 112 9.67 -8.61 7.36
C MET A 112 9.77 -9.94 6.61
N PRO A 113 8.62 -10.60 6.33
CA PRO A 113 8.56 -11.79 5.47
C PRO A 113 8.67 -11.41 3.99
N THR A 114 8.92 -12.42 3.14
CA THR A 114 8.92 -12.29 1.67
C THR A 114 7.60 -11.71 1.15
N ALA A 115 6.48 -11.98 1.83
CA ALA A 115 5.15 -11.47 1.51
C ALA A 115 5.08 -9.95 1.32
N CYS A 116 5.97 -9.17 1.94
CA CYS A 116 6.00 -7.70 1.77
C CYS A 116 6.35 -7.22 0.35
N TRP A 117 6.86 -8.09 -0.52
CA TRP A 117 7.06 -7.78 -1.93
C TRP A 117 5.81 -7.95 -2.79
N THR A 118 4.82 -8.70 -2.33
CA THR A 118 3.75 -9.28 -3.13
C THR A 118 2.98 -8.27 -3.99
N CYS A 119 2.70 -7.07 -3.46
CA CYS A 119 1.98 -5.99 -4.15
C CYS A 119 2.92 -4.90 -4.68
N LYS A 120 4.18 -5.22 -5.02
CA LYS A 120 5.21 -4.24 -5.36
C LYS A 120 5.89 -4.47 -6.71
N SER A 121 5.71 -5.65 -7.32
CA SER A 121 6.53 -6.04 -8.45
C SER A 121 5.91 -7.15 -9.31
N PRO A 122 6.03 -7.06 -10.64
CA PRO A 122 5.69 -8.14 -11.57
C PRO A 122 6.72 -9.30 -11.54
N ASP A 123 7.84 -9.15 -10.83
CA ASP A 123 8.74 -10.27 -10.56
C ASP A 123 8.12 -11.31 -9.60
N VAL A 124 7.10 -10.91 -8.83
CA VAL A 124 6.43 -11.81 -7.89
C VAL A 124 5.68 -12.95 -8.59
N PRO A 125 4.79 -12.72 -9.58
CA PRO A 125 4.18 -13.83 -10.32
C PRO A 125 5.23 -14.69 -11.06
N ARG A 126 6.32 -14.12 -11.56
CA ARG A 126 7.45 -14.88 -12.12
C ARG A 126 8.04 -15.83 -11.08
N LEU A 127 8.36 -15.35 -9.89
CA LEU A 127 8.91 -16.16 -8.81
C LEU A 127 7.94 -17.25 -8.31
N ILE A 128 6.65 -16.94 -8.23
CA ILE A 128 5.61 -17.92 -7.87
C ILE A 128 5.50 -19.02 -8.95
N GLU A 129 5.55 -18.66 -10.24
CA GLU A 129 5.53 -19.64 -11.34
C GLU A 129 6.78 -20.53 -11.33
N GLU A 130 7.96 -19.98 -11.06
CA GLU A 130 9.23 -20.70 -11.06
C GLU A 130 9.39 -21.67 -9.89
N GLN A 131 8.91 -21.35 -8.69
CA GLN A 131 9.24 -22.11 -7.48
C GLN A 131 8.03 -22.56 -6.66
N GLY A 132 6.83 -22.11 -7.01
CA GLY A 132 5.60 -22.36 -6.29
C GLY A 132 5.33 -21.35 -5.16
N GLU A 133 4.05 -21.16 -4.87
CA GLU A 133 3.57 -20.13 -3.95
C GLU A 133 4.13 -20.29 -2.52
N LEU A 134 4.10 -21.51 -1.97
CA LEU A 134 4.57 -21.76 -0.60
C LEU A 134 6.07 -21.53 -0.44
N GLU A 135 6.89 -21.88 -1.43
CA GLU A 135 8.32 -21.57 -1.40
C GLU A 135 8.56 -20.06 -1.52
N TYR A 136 7.78 -19.36 -2.36
CA TYR A 136 7.85 -17.90 -2.45
C TYR A 136 7.56 -17.24 -1.10
N PHE A 137 6.51 -17.65 -0.40
CA PHE A 137 6.13 -17.10 0.90
C PHE A 137 7.00 -17.58 2.08
N THR A 138 7.98 -18.45 1.83
CA THR A 138 8.89 -18.94 2.86
C THR A 138 10.14 -18.07 2.96
N GLY A 139 10.42 -17.56 4.16
CA GLY A 139 11.63 -16.82 4.48
C GLY A 139 11.43 -15.32 4.70
N LYS A 140 12.54 -14.60 4.71
CA LYS A 140 12.60 -13.16 4.99
C LYS A 140 12.61 -12.31 3.73
N TRP A 141 12.18 -11.08 3.84
CA TRP A 141 12.14 -10.08 2.76
C TRP A 141 13.45 -10.05 1.95
N ALA A 142 14.60 -10.07 2.61
CA ALA A 142 15.91 -10.04 1.99
C ALA A 142 16.22 -11.23 1.05
N LYS A 143 15.46 -12.35 1.14
CA LYS A 143 15.64 -13.52 0.27
C LYS A 143 15.57 -13.17 -1.23
N TYR A 144 14.72 -12.21 -1.58
CA TYR A 144 14.46 -11.85 -2.97
C TYR A 144 15.01 -10.47 -3.38
N GLY A 145 15.88 -9.88 -2.59
CA GLY A 145 16.40 -8.54 -2.88
C GLY A 145 17.08 -8.40 -4.23
N SER A 146 17.76 -9.45 -4.73
CA SER A 146 18.37 -9.48 -6.07
C SER A 146 17.49 -10.09 -7.17
N GLU A 147 16.28 -10.56 -6.81
CA GLU A 147 15.34 -11.18 -7.76
C GLU A 147 14.18 -10.24 -8.13
N ILE A 148 13.93 -9.23 -7.29
CA ILE A 148 12.83 -8.28 -7.46
C ILE A 148 13.43 -6.93 -7.84
N GLY A 149 13.29 -6.59 -9.11
CA GLY A 149 13.93 -5.44 -9.72
C GLY A 149 12.96 -4.45 -10.36
N ASN A 150 11.73 -4.84 -10.67
CA ASN A 150 10.76 -4.04 -11.41
C ASN A 150 9.62 -3.59 -10.50
N SER A 151 9.24 -2.30 -10.57
CA SER A 151 8.03 -1.80 -9.89
C SER A 151 6.77 -2.30 -10.58
N VAL A 152 5.61 -2.14 -9.92
CA VAL A 152 4.30 -2.53 -10.46
C VAL A 152 4.17 -2.14 -11.92
N GLY A 153 3.89 -3.11 -12.79
CA GLY A 153 3.92 -2.93 -14.23
C GLY A 153 3.00 -3.90 -14.99
N CYS A 154 3.21 -4.02 -16.28
CA CYS A 154 2.30 -4.71 -17.20
C CYS A 154 1.89 -6.11 -16.75
N ALA A 155 2.86 -6.94 -16.37
CA ALA A 155 2.61 -8.35 -16.03
C ALA A 155 1.97 -8.58 -14.65
N ASP A 156 1.79 -7.52 -13.83
CA ASP A 156 0.98 -7.60 -12.62
C ASP A 156 -0.51 -7.80 -12.95
N CYS A 157 -0.98 -7.17 -14.03
CA CYS A 157 -2.39 -7.15 -14.43
C CYS A 157 -2.66 -7.95 -15.70
N HIS A 158 -1.68 -8.09 -16.60
CA HIS A 158 -1.85 -8.67 -17.92
C HIS A 158 -1.10 -9.99 -18.11
N SER A 159 -1.72 -10.91 -18.89
CA SER A 159 -1.03 -12.08 -19.42
C SER A 159 0.05 -11.65 -20.40
N THR A 160 1.27 -12.13 -20.20
CA THR A 160 2.39 -11.87 -21.12
C THR A 160 2.10 -12.31 -22.56
N GLN A 161 1.37 -13.43 -22.72
CA GLN A 161 1.11 -14.04 -24.02
C GLN A 161 -0.04 -13.38 -24.76
N THR A 162 -1.15 -13.08 -24.07
CA THR A 162 -2.39 -12.59 -24.71
C THR A 162 -2.66 -11.10 -24.47
N ALA A 163 -1.98 -10.49 -23.48
CA ALA A 163 -2.27 -9.15 -22.96
C ALA A 163 -3.68 -8.99 -22.32
N GLU A 164 -4.42 -10.07 -22.15
CA GLU A 164 -5.69 -10.06 -21.41
C GLU A 164 -5.44 -9.82 -19.93
N LEU A 165 -6.42 -9.21 -19.26
CA LEU A 165 -6.39 -9.07 -17.79
C LEU A 165 -6.38 -10.44 -17.13
N LYS A 166 -5.66 -10.56 -16.03
CA LYS A 166 -5.57 -11.80 -15.26
C LYS A 166 -5.43 -11.54 -13.76
N ILE A 167 -5.85 -12.50 -12.98
CA ILE A 167 -5.43 -12.63 -11.59
C ILE A 167 -4.02 -13.23 -11.58
N SER A 168 -3.04 -12.45 -11.20
CA SER A 168 -1.63 -12.87 -11.15
C SER A 168 -1.19 -13.28 -9.72
N ARG A 169 -2.10 -13.18 -8.76
CA ARG A 169 -1.89 -13.47 -7.33
C ARG A 169 -2.86 -14.54 -6.84
N PRO A 170 -2.42 -15.79 -6.61
CA PRO A 170 -3.31 -16.91 -6.29
C PRO A 170 -4.18 -16.72 -5.04
N TYR A 171 -3.77 -15.87 -4.11
CA TYR A 171 -4.54 -15.61 -2.90
C TYR A 171 -5.85 -14.84 -3.17
N LEU A 172 -5.97 -14.07 -4.26
CA LEU A 172 -7.25 -13.47 -4.66
C LEU A 172 -8.25 -14.55 -5.09
N GLU A 173 -7.80 -15.56 -5.82
CA GLU A 173 -8.67 -16.69 -6.20
C GLU A 173 -9.27 -17.34 -4.96
N ARG A 174 -8.45 -17.61 -3.93
CA ARG A 174 -8.92 -18.15 -2.64
C ARG A 174 -9.89 -17.21 -1.91
N GLY A 175 -9.64 -15.90 -1.99
CA GLY A 175 -10.56 -14.91 -1.42
C GLY A 175 -11.92 -14.91 -2.11
N LEU A 176 -11.95 -15.01 -3.45
CA LEU A 176 -13.17 -15.12 -4.23
C LEU A 176 -13.94 -16.42 -3.90
N GLU A 177 -13.24 -17.56 -3.82
CA GLU A 177 -13.84 -18.84 -3.40
C GLU A 177 -14.45 -18.76 -2.00
N ALA A 178 -13.82 -18.05 -1.05
CA ALA A 178 -14.32 -17.87 0.31
C ALA A 178 -15.67 -17.14 0.34
N ILE A 179 -15.89 -16.18 -0.55
CA ILE A 179 -17.18 -15.47 -0.71
C ILE A 179 -18.13 -16.13 -1.72
N GLY A 180 -17.82 -17.35 -2.18
CA GLY A 180 -18.68 -18.14 -3.08
C GLY A 180 -18.60 -17.76 -4.56
N VAL A 181 -17.59 -17.03 -4.97
CA VAL A 181 -17.33 -16.67 -6.39
C VAL A 181 -16.30 -17.65 -6.97
N ASP A 182 -16.65 -18.34 -8.05
CA ASP A 182 -15.70 -19.18 -8.81
C ASP A 182 -14.80 -18.29 -9.68
N PRO A 183 -13.48 -18.22 -9.42
CA PRO A 183 -12.56 -17.35 -10.18
C PRO A 183 -12.54 -17.64 -11.70
N LYS A 184 -12.91 -18.86 -12.08
CA LYS A 184 -12.95 -19.29 -13.50
C LYS A 184 -14.15 -18.79 -14.27
N THR A 185 -15.17 -18.30 -13.57
CA THR A 185 -16.42 -17.79 -14.17
C THR A 185 -16.50 -16.27 -14.19
N VAL A 186 -15.48 -15.61 -13.66
CA VAL A 186 -15.35 -14.15 -13.68
C VAL A 186 -15.27 -13.67 -15.12
N ASP A 187 -16.09 -12.71 -15.47
CA ASP A 187 -16.10 -12.12 -16.79
C ASP A 187 -15.07 -10.98 -16.98
N SER A 188 -15.01 -10.41 -18.19
CA SER A 188 -14.04 -9.35 -18.48
C SER A 188 -14.33 -8.04 -17.75
N VAL A 189 -15.60 -7.75 -17.42
CA VAL A 189 -16.00 -6.54 -16.69
C VAL A 189 -15.59 -6.65 -15.24
N ASP A 190 -15.90 -7.78 -14.60
CA ASP A 190 -15.43 -8.02 -13.21
C ASP A 190 -13.89 -7.96 -13.11
N MET A 191 -13.19 -8.47 -14.14
CA MET A 191 -11.73 -8.46 -14.17
C MET A 191 -11.13 -7.05 -14.17
N GLU A 192 -11.82 -6.03 -14.66
CA GLU A 192 -11.41 -4.62 -14.61
C GLU A 192 -11.31 -4.07 -13.17
N SER A 193 -11.97 -4.71 -12.22
CA SER A 193 -11.82 -4.43 -10.79
C SER A 193 -10.90 -5.45 -10.10
N LEU A 194 -11.00 -6.74 -10.44
CA LEU A 194 -10.25 -7.80 -9.74
C LEU A 194 -8.74 -7.74 -10.02
N ALA A 195 -8.33 -7.29 -11.20
CA ALA A 195 -6.92 -7.03 -11.50
C ALA A 195 -6.28 -5.99 -10.55
N CYS A 196 -7.09 -5.09 -10.00
CA CYS A 196 -6.67 -4.12 -8.97
C CYS A 196 -6.80 -4.72 -7.56
N ALA A 197 -7.91 -5.42 -7.30
CA ALA A 197 -8.24 -5.98 -5.99
C ALA A 197 -7.18 -6.96 -5.46
N GLN A 198 -6.43 -7.65 -6.34
CA GLN A 198 -5.36 -8.55 -5.92
C GLN A 198 -4.26 -7.86 -5.08
N CYS A 199 -4.17 -6.51 -5.12
CA CYS A 199 -3.23 -5.72 -4.32
C CYS A 199 -3.94 -4.63 -3.49
N HIS A 200 -5.15 -4.24 -3.89
CA HIS A 200 -5.96 -3.20 -3.25
C HIS A 200 -7.10 -3.80 -2.43
N SER A 201 -6.78 -4.81 -1.62
CA SER A 201 -7.70 -5.48 -0.68
C SER A 201 -7.05 -5.65 0.68
N GLU A 202 -7.87 -5.88 1.70
CA GLU A 202 -7.41 -6.20 3.04
C GLU A 202 -6.78 -7.59 3.08
N TYR A 203 -5.69 -7.72 3.82
CA TYR A 203 -4.96 -8.98 3.95
C TYR A 203 -4.20 -9.10 5.26
N TYR A 204 -3.88 -10.34 5.62
CA TYR A 204 -2.92 -10.66 6.67
C TYR A 204 -1.94 -11.73 6.23
N PHE A 205 -0.90 -11.97 6.99
CA PHE A 205 0.07 -13.03 6.74
C PHE A 205 -0.30 -14.26 7.57
N LYS A 206 -0.89 -15.28 6.90
CA LYS A 206 -1.27 -16.54 7.53
C LYS A 206 -0.08 -17.48 7.61
N PRO A 207 0.42 -17.83 8.81
CA PRO A 207 1.44 -18.86 8.95
C PRO A 207 0.90 -20.20 8.45
N THR A 208 1.55 -20.79 7.47
CA THR A 208 1.14 -22.04 6.81
C THR A 208 2.28 -23.05 6.85
N GLU A 209 2.10 -24.15 7.57
CA GLU A 209 3.05 -25.25 7.61
C GLU A 209 3.01 -26.04 6.31
N TRP A 210 4.15 -26.41 5.78
CA TRP A 210 4.26 -27.23 4.60
C TRP A 210 5.58 -28.03 4.57
N THR A 211 5.67 -29.00 3.67
CA THR A 211 6.88 -29.83 3.50
C THR A 211 7.42 -29.61 2.10
N ASP A 212 8.67 -29.25 1.98
CA ASP A 212 9.31 -29.06 0.69
C ASP A 212 9.61 -30.41 -0.01
N LYS A 213 10.07 -30.33 -1.27
CA LYS A 213 10.40 -31.52 -2.09
C LYS A 213 11.48 -32.41 -1.48
N ASP A 214 12.31 -31.87 -0.60
CA ASP A 214 13.40 -32.57 0.06
C ASP A 214 12.96 -33.14 1.44
N GLY A 215 11.69 -33.00 1.81
CA GLY A 215 11.09 -33.51 3.06
C GLY A 215 11.28 -32.59 4.26
N ASN A 216 11.77 -31.36 4.10
CA ASN A 216 11.97 -30.42 5.19
C ASN A 216 10.65 -29.71 5.53
N LYS A 217 10.31 -29.65 6.83
CA LYS A 217 9.19 -28.83 7.32
C LYS A 217 9.56 -27.36 7.30
N LYS A 218 8.70 -26.56 6.74
CA LYS A 218 8.84 -25.09 6.61
C LYS A 218 7.54 -24.39 7.03
N VAL A 219 7.61 -23.08 7.26
CA VAL A 219 6.47 -22.21 7.50
C VAL A 219 6.52 -21.08 6.45
N ALA A 220 5.46 -20.96 5.68
CA ALA A 220 5.23 -19.86 4.75
C ALA A 220 4.32 -18.81 5.42
N ASN A 221 4.59 -17.53 5.19
CA ASN A 221 3.71 -16.43 5.60
C ASN A 221 2.83 -16.02 4.41
N VAL A 222 1.77 -16.77 4.18
CA VAL A 222 0.94 -16.64 2.98
C VAL A 222 0.01 -15.43 3.11
N VAL A 223 0.00 -14.57 2.09
CA VAL A 223 -1.02 -13.51 1.99
C VAL A 223 -2.38 -14.16 1.90
N THR A 224 -3.28 -13.75 2.79
CA THR A 224 -4.64 -14.29 2.90
C THR A 224 -5.62 -13.15 3.13
N PHE A 225 -6.72 -13.17 2.40
CA PHE A 225 -7.81 -12.21 2.59
C PHE A 225 -8.76 -12.70 3.69
N PRO A 226 -9.19 -11.84 4.62
CA PRO A 226 -10.10 -12.22 5.71
C PRO A 226 -11.57 -12.19 5.27
N TRP A 227 -11.90 -12.82 4.13
CA TRP A 227 -13.21 -12.70 3.47
C TRP A 227 -14.20 -13.82 3.82
N ASP A 228 -13.82 -14.79 4.65
CA ASP A 228 -14.65 -15.96 4.96
C ASP A 228 -16.03 -15.60 5.55
N ASN A 229 -16.14 -14.46 6.26
CA ASN A 229 -17.42 -14.00 6.83
C ASN A 229 -18.10 -12.92 5.95
N GLY A 230 -17.41 -12.37 4.95
CA GLY A 230 -17.89 -11.29 4.08
C GLY A 230 -16.87 -10.18 3.87
N LEU A 231 -17.30 -9.07 3.23
CA LEU A 231 -16.44 -7.99 2.80
C LEU A 231 -16.56 -6.71 3.64
N THR A 232 -17.39 -6.67 4.68
CA THR A 232 -17.54 -5.49 5.53
C THR A 232 -16.43 -5.41 6.58
N ALA A 233 -16.20 -4.23 7.11
CA ALA A 233 -15.23 -4.05 8.19
C ALA A 233 -15.57 -4.89 9.44
N GLU A 234 -16.85 -5.07 9.71
CA GLU A 234 -17.35 -5.87 10.82
C GLU A 234 -17.20 -7.38 10.57
N ASP A 235 -17.42 -7.85 9.34
CA ASP A 235 -17.21 -9.27 8.97
C ASP A 235 -15.75 -9.65 9.17
N MET A 236 -14.83 -8.79 8.77
CA MET A 236 -13.39 -9.01 8.94
C MET A 236 -12.94 -8.87 10.39
N GLU A 237 -13.51 -7.92 11.16
CA GLU A 237 -13.26 -7.81 12.59
C GLU A 237 -13.66 -9.13 13.30
N GLN A 238 -14.85 -9.65 13.00
CA GLN A 238 -15.33 -10.90 13.55
C GLN A 238 -14.43 -12.08 13.14
N TYR A 239 -14.02 -12.15 11.87
CA TYR A 239 -13.09 -13.17 11.39
C TYR A 239 -11.77 -13.18 12.19
N TYR A 240 -11.18 -12.01 12.41
CA TYR A 240 -9.95 -11.89 13.20
C TYR A 240 -10.15 -12.20 14.69
N ASP A 241 -11.29 -11.83 15.24
CA ASP A 241 -11.60 -12.12 16.65
C ASP A 241 -11.85 -13.63 16.87
N ASP A 242 -12.55 -14.30 15.95
CA ASP A 242 -12.78 -15.76 16.00
C ASP A 242 -11.46 -16.57 15.92
N LEU A 243 -10.45 -16.02 15.21
CA LEU A 243 -9.11 -16.60 15.14
C LEU A 243 -8.18 -16.19 16.28
N GLU A 244 -8.62 -15.31 17.20
CA GLU A 244 -7.75 -14.65 18.19
C GLU A 244 -6.51 -14.02 17.55
N PHE A 245 -6.63 -13.60 16.27
CA PHE A 245 -5.54 -13.07 15.50
C PHE A 245 -5.17 -11.65 15.94
N LYS A 246 -3.87 -11.35 15.89
CA LYS A 246 -3.32 -10.02 16.05
C LYS A 246 -2.07 -9.85 15.19
N ASP A 247 -1.90 -8.68 14.59
CA ASP A 247 -0.67 -8.32 13.91
C ASP A 247 0.46 -8.04 14.92
N TRP A 248 0.13 -7.38 16.05
CA TRP A 248 1.08 -7.14 17.14
C TRP A 248 0.37 -6.91 18.47
N THR A 249 1.16 -6.94 19.54
CA THR A 249 0.73 -6.43 20.84
C THR A 249 1.22 -5.00 21.00
N HIS A 250 0.32 -4.07 21.22
CA HIS A 250 0.66 -2.65 21.33
C HIS A 250 1.64 -2.38 22.48
N LYS A 251 2.71 -1.66 22.19
CA LYS A 251 3.83 -1.49 23.14
C LYS A 251 3.41 -0.77 24.42
N ILE A 252 2.50 0.22 24.32
CA ILE A 252 2.06 1.04 25.44
C ILE A 252 0.84 0.41 26.13
N SER A 253 -0.28 0.26 25.42
CA SER A 253 -1.55 -0.22 26.01
C SER A 253 -1.61 -1.71 26.27
N LYS A 254 -0.74 -2.52 25.63
CA LYS A 254 -0.77 -3.99 25.62
C LYS A 254 -1.98 -4.60 24.88
N ALA A 255 -2.78 -3.80 24.20
CA ALA A 255 -3.90 -4.29 23.41
C ALA A 255 -3.43 -5.21 22.26
N PRO A 256 -4.18 -6.28 21.95
CA PRO A 256 -3.93 -7.13 20.78
C PRO A 256 -4.46 -6.41 19.52
N MET A 257 -3.58 -5.82 18.72
CA MET A 257 -3.96 -4.91 17.64
C MET A 257 -4.06 -5.59 16.28
N LEU A 258 -4.94 -5.04 15.46
CA LEU A 258 -5.06 -5.29 14.03
C LEU A 258 -4.53 -4.08 13.26
N LYS A 259 -3.95 -4.32 12.10
CA LYS A 259 -3.58 -3.30 11.12
C LYS A 259 -4.35 -3.52 9.83
N ALA A 260 -5.26 -2.64 9.51
CA ALA A 260 -5.86 -2.64 8.18
C ALA A 260 -4.79 -2.29 7.13
N GLN A 261 -4.61 -3.16 6.15
CA GLN A 261 -3.52 -3.01 5.20
C GLN A 261 -3.93 -2.14 4.00
N HIS A 262 -4.95 -2.56 3.24
CA HIS A 262 -5.34 -1.85 2.03
C HIS A 262 -6.78 -2.17 1.56
N PRO A 263 -7.83 -1.99 2.38
CA PRO A 263 -9.21 -2.41 2.09
C PRO A 263 -9.89 -1.53 1.02
N GLY A 264 -9.23 -1.33 -0.12
CA GLY A 264 -9.72 -0.48 -1.20
C GLY A 264 -10.91 -1.08 -1.94
N TYR A 265 -10.79 -2.35 -2.32
CA TYR A 265 -11.83 -3.08 -3.03
C TYR A 265 -13.08 -3.26 -2.13
N GLU A 266 -12.89 -3.70 -0.91
CA GLU A 266 -13.98 -3.95 0.02
C GLU A 266 -14.80 -2.68 0.31
N ILE A 267 -14.16 -1.56 0.59
CA ILE A 267 -14.86 -0.28 0.75
C ILE A 267 -15.58 0.10 -0.54
N PHE A 268 -14.93 -0.03 -1.71
CA PHE A 268 -15.54 0.28 -3.00
C PHE A 268 -16.82 -0.52 -3.24
N THR A 269 -16.86 -1.80 -2.89
CA THR A 269 -18.07 -2.65 -3.05
C THR A 269 -19.28 -2.17 -2.26
N THR A 270 -19.09 -1.38 -1.21
CA THR A 270 -20.17 -0.79 -0.43
C THR A 270 -20.72 0.50 -1.05
N GLY A 271 -20.00 1.10 -2.00
CA GLY A 271 -20.30 2.37 -2.63
C GLY A 271 -21.37 2.32 -3.72
N ILE A 272 -21.87 3.51 -4.09
CA ILE A 272 -22.92 3.64 -5.12
C ILE A 272 -22.40 3.32 -6.52
N HIS A 273 -21.16 3.67 -6.84
CA HIS A 273 -20.59 3.42 -8.16
C HIS A 273 -20.46 1.92 -8.44
N TYR A 274 -19.93 1.13 -7.48
CA TYR A 274 -19.90 -0.32 -7.61
C TYR A 274 -21.30 -0.91 -7.78
N LYS A 275 -22.27 -0.48 -6.97
CA LYS A 275 -23.69 -0.94 -7.07
C LYS A 275 -24.36 -0.56 -8.37
N SER A 276 -23.80 0.42 -9.09
CA SER A 276 -24.25 0.85 -10.42
C SER A 276 -23.49 0.14 -11.56
N GLY A 277 -22.60 -0.82 -11.22
CA GLY A 277 -21.84 -1.60 -12.20
C GLY A 277 -20.59 -0.90 -12.73
N ILE A 278 -20.12 0.16 -12.06
CA ILE A 278 -18.87 0.86 -12.41
C ILE A 278 -17.69 0.09 -11.87
N THR A 279 -16.64 -0.05 -12.68
CA THR A 279 -15.40 -0.75 -12.34
C THR A 279 -14.30 0.22 -11.89
N CYS A 280 -13.19 -0.32 -11.38
CA CYS A 280 -12.00 0.49 -11.07
C CYS A 280 -11.42 1.14 -12.34
N ALA A 281 -11.41 0.39 -13.45
CA ALA A 281 -10.85 0.84 -14.71
C ALA A 281 -11.64 2.00 -15.32
N ASP A 282 -12.97 2.03 -15.19
CA ASP A 282 -13.80 3.11 -15.73
C ASP A 282 -13.36 4.51 -15.26
N CYS A 283 -12.88 4.60 -14.01
CA CYS A 283 -12.47 5.86 -13.43
C CYS A 283 -10.95 6.07 -13.45
N HIS A 284 -10.17 5.02 -13.18
CA HIS A 284 -8.71 5.13 -13.04
C HIS A 284 -7.94 4.85 -14.33
N MET A 285 -8.59 4.31 -15.37
CA MET A 285 -8.00 3.99 -16.66
C MET A 285 -8.93 4.42 -17.81
N PRO A 286 -9.33 5.70 -17.87
CA PRO A 286 -10.30 6.17 -18.84
C PRO A 286 -9.81 5.96 -20.28
N SER A 287 -10.76 5.90 -21.22
CA SER A 287 -10.45 5.81 -22.62
C SER A 287 -9.86 7.13 -23.13
N MET A 288 -8.67 7.05 -23.72
CA MET A 288 -7.96 8.19 -24.31
C MET A 288 -7.87 8.05 -25.82
N LYS A 289 -7.77 9.19 -26.51
CA LYS A 289 -7.63 9.22 -27.95
C LYS A 289 -6.40 10.05 -28.35
N GLU A 290 -5.50 9.44 -29.13
CA GLU A 290 -4.35 10.11 -29.72
C GLU A 290 -4.34 9.88 -31.24
N GLY A 291 -4.66 10.91 -32.02
CA GLY A 291 -4.91 10.78 -33.45
C GLY A 291 -6.09 9.85 -33.72
N ASP A 292 -5.85 8.78 -34.46
CA ASP A 292 -6.86 7.75 -34.80
C ASP A 292 -6.83 6.53 -33.83
N VAL A 293 -5.95 6.54 -32.83
CA VAL A 293 -5.79 5.44 -31.87
C VAL A 293 -6.56 5.74 -30.60
N THR A 294 -7.40 4.79 -30.18
CA THR A 294 -8.07 4.80 -28.87
C THR A 294 -7.43 3.75 -27.98
N PHE A 295 -7.13 4.11 -26.73
CA PHE A 295 -6.47 3.22 -25.76
C PHE A 295 -6.89 3.56 -24.34
N SER A 296 -6.76 2.63 -23.40
CA SER A 296 -6.96 2.89 -21.97
C SER A 296 -5.74 3.60 -21.39
N ASP A 297 -5.97 4.66 -20.64
CA ASP A 297 -4.91 5.38 -19.90
C ASP A 297 -4.35 4.50 -18.78
N HIS A 298 -3.04 4.37 -18.73
CA HIS A 298 -2.31 3.62 -17.69
C HIS A 298 -1.57 4.53 -16.70
N HIS A 299 -1.86 5.83 -16.71
CA HIS A 299 -1.37 6.76 -15.69
C HIS A 299 -1.89 6.39 -14.29
N ILE A 300 -3.11 5.85 -14.20
CA ILE A 300 -3.76 5.39 -12.95
C ILE A 300 -3.72 6.50 -11.88
N ALA A 301 -3.99 7.73 -12.34
CA ALA A 301 -4.02 8.92 -11.50
C ALA A 301 -5.35 9.06 -10.75
N SER A 302 -5.46 10.12 -9.95
CA SER A 302 -6.72 10.51 -9.34
C SER A 302 -7.73 10.92 -10.41
N PRO A 303 -8.95 10.32 -10.46
CA PRO A 303 -9.98 10.73 -11.40
C PRO A 303 -10.41 12.21 -11.25
N VAL A 304 -10.21 12.78 -10.08
CA VAL A 304 -10.54 14.21 -9.80
C VAL A 304 -9.69 15.17 -10.62
N ASP A 305 -8.53 14.73 -11.08
CA ASP A 305 -7.66 15.55 -11.93
C ASP A 305 -8.16 15.63 -13.39
N ASN A 306 -9.15 14.81 -13.77
CA ASN A 306 -9.71 14.75 -15.12
C ASN A 306 -11.24 14.51 -15.12
N ILE A 307 -11.96 15.29 -14.32
CA ILE A 307 -13.41 15.14 -14.07
C ILE A 307 -14.20 15.14 -15.39
N GLU A 308 -13.90 16.04 -16.34
CA GLU A 308 -14.63 16.18 -17.59
C GLU A 308 -14.62 14.91 -18.44
N ASN A 309 -13.47 14.25 -18.52
CA ASN A 309 -13.36 13.02 -19.33
C ASN A 309 -13.85 11.76 -18.63
N ILE A 310 -14.01 11.80 -17.29
CA ILE A 310 -14.32 10.60 -16.50
C ILE A 310 -15.76 10.64 -15.99
N CYS A 311 -16.21 11.81 -15.50
CA CYS A 311 -17.50 11.89 -14.81
C CYS A 311 -18.65 12.26 -15.74
N PHE A 312 -18.40 13.01 -16.83
CA PHE A 312 -19.45 13.57 -17.67
C PHE A 312 -20.18 12.56 -18.57
N ASP A 313 -19.64 11.33 -18.69
CA ASP A 313 -20.39 10.25 -19.37
C ASP A 313 -21.66 9.85 -18.62
N CYS A 314 -21.74 10.13 -17.31
CA CYS A 314 -22.86 9.76 -16.44
C CYS A 314 -23.43 10.94 -15.63
N HIS A 315 -22.69 12.03 -15.45
CA HIS A 315 -23.04 13.17 -14.62
C HIS A 315 -23.25 14.44 -15.47
N ASP A 316 -24.39 15.13 -15.25
CA ASP A 316 -24.75 16.37 -15.95
C ASP A 316 -24.30 17.64 -15.20
N GLN A 317 -23.70 17.50 -13.99
CA GLN A 317 -23.24 18.62 -13.17
C GLN A 317 -21.96 19.20 -13.76
N GLU A 318 -21.75 20.52 -13.53
CA GLU A 318 -20.50 21.18 -13.87
C GLU A 318 -19.31 20.60 -13.04
N ALA A 319 -18.12 20.60 -13.62
CA ALA A 319 -16.92 20.05 -12.99
C ALA A 319 -16.65 20.63 -11.59
N GLU A 320 -16.85 21.95 -11.43
CA GLU A 320 -16.66 22.63 -10.16
C GLU A 320 -17.68 22.19 -9.09
N GLU A 321 -18.92 21.86 -9.47
CA GLU A 321 -19.92 21.33 -8.55
C GLU A 321 -19.55 19.94 -8.07
N LEU A 322 -19.12 19.05 -8.96
CA LEU A 322 -18.66 17.72 -8.63
C LEU A 322 -17.42 17.78 -7.72
N LYS A 323 -16.47 18.64 -8.04
CA LYS A 323 -15.27 18.87 -7.23
C LYS A 323 -15.60 19.34 -5.82
N LEU A 324 -16.50 20.31 -5.68
CA LEU A 324 -16.94 20.80 -4.38
C LEU A 324 -17.58 19.69 -3.53
N VAL A 325 -18.39 18.80 -4.14
CA VAL A 325 -18.99 17.65 -3.44
C VAL A 325 -17.89 16.71 -2.94
N ILE A 326 -16.89 16.40 -3.77
CA ILE A 326 -15.77 15.52 -3.43
C ILE A 326 -14.93 16.13 -2.30
N GLU A 327 -14.55 17.41 -2.42
CA GLU A 327 -13.78 18.13 -1.41
C GLU A 327 -14.53 18.20 -0.06
N THR A 328 -15.84 18.43 -0.08
CA THR A 328 -16.66 18.43 1.14
C THR A 328 -16.67 17.06 1.82
N LYS A 329 -16.74 15.97 1.07
CA LYS A 329 -16.66 14.59 1.61
C LYS A 329 -15.29 14.30 2.21
N LEU A 330 -14.22 14.70 1.52
CA LEU A 330 -12.85 14.59 2.02
C LEU A 330 -12.67 15.36 3.34
N GLU A 331 -13.11 16.60 3.40
CA GLU A 331 -13.00 17.43 4.60
C GLU A 331 -13.73 16.80 5.81
N ARG A 332 -14.92 16.28 5.60
CA ARG A 332 -15.68 15.59 6.66
C ARG A 332 -14.98 14.32 7.15
N LYS A 333 -14.43 13.53 6.21
CA LYS A 333 -13.61 12.34 6.56
C LYS A 333 -12.43 12.76 7.41
N GLU A 334 -11.67 13.78 6.99
CA GLU A 334 -10.48 14.25 7.71
C GLU A 334 -10.83 14.71 9.13
N GLN A 335 -11.94 15.48 9.31
CA GLN A 335 -12.39 15.93 10.62
C GLN A 335 -12.70 14.77 11.57
N LEU A 336 -13.49 13.78 11.13
CA LEU A 336 -13.83 12.62 11.97
C LEU A 336 -12.62 11.72 12.23
N MET A 337 -11.78 11.54 11.23
CA MET A 337 -10.54 10.77 11.34
C MET A 337 -9.62 11.36 12.43
N GLU A 338 -9.42 12.68 12.44
CA GLU A 338 -8.56 13.34 13.42
C GLU A 338 -9.11 13.23 14.84
N ILE A 339 -10.44 13.40 15.01
CA ILE A 339 -11.10 13.27 16.32
C ILE A 339 -10.91 11.82 16.86
N ALA A 340 -11.17 10.83 16.03
CA ALA A 340 -11.02 9.44 16.45
C ALA A 340 -9.56 9.08 16.74
N MET A 341 -8.62 9.53 15.91
CA MET A 341 -7.19 9.32 16.06
C MET A 341 -6.65 9.93 17.36
N ASP A 342 -7.07 11.16 17.72
CA ASP A 342 -6.66 11.81 18.95
C ASP A 342 -7.21 11.08 20.19
N ASN A 343 -8.46 10.62 20.15
CA ASN A 343 -9.05 9.82 21.23
C ASN A 343 -8.34 8.46 21.39
N LEU A 344 -8.02 7.79 20.28
CA LEU A 344 -7.28 6.53 20.30
C LEU A 344 -5.86 6.71 20.87
N ALA A 345 -5.12 7.73 20.43
CA ALA A 345 -3.78 8.01 20.97
C ALA A 345 -3.80 8.22 22.46
N LYS A 346 -4.78 9.01 22.96
CA LYS A 346 -4.99 9.22 24.40
C LYS A 346 -5.37 7.92 25.12
N ALA A 347 -6.26 7.09 24.53
CA ALA A 347 -6.64 5.80 25.12
C ALA A 347 -5.44 4.87 25.31
N HIS A 348 -4.56 4.78 24.32
CA HIS A 348 -3.32 4.00 24.45
C HIS A 348 -2.41 4.50 25.56
N LEU A 349 -2.24 5.81 25.68
CA LEU A 349 -1.39 6.42 26.73
C LEU A 349 -2.02 6.29 28.12
N GLU A 350 -3.33 6.49 28.23
CA GLU A 350 -4.11 6.30 29.45
C GLU A 350 -4.06 4.83 29.92
N ALA A 351 -4.18 3.86 28.99
CA ALA A 351 -4.04 2.44 29.28
C ALA A 351 -2.62 2.09 29.74
N GLY A 352 -1.60 2.66 29.11
CA GLY A 352 -0.21 2.52 29.56
C GLY A 352 -0.04 2.98 31.01
N LYS A 353 -0.65 4.11 31.36
CA LYS A 353 -0.61 4.63 32.73
C LYS A 353 -1.36 3.74 33.72
N ALA A 354 -2.49 3.18 33.33
CA ALA A 354 -3.23 2.22 34.17
C ALA A 354 -2.36 0.99 34.51
N TRP A 355 -1.65 0.45 33.53
CA TRP A 355 -0.70 -0.65 33.75
C TRP A 355 0.45 -0.28 34.71
N GLU A 356 1.04 0.92 34.56
CA GLU A 356 2.10 1.40 35.47
C GLU A 356 1.61 1.50 36.91
N LEU A 357 0.34 1.83 37.12
CA LEU A 357 -0.26 1.95 38.45
C LEU A 357 -0.71 0.61 39.03
N GLY A 358 -0.62 -0.50 38.28
CA GLY A 358 -0.92 -1.84 38.75
C GLY A 358 -2.36 -2.30 38.45
N ALA A 359 -3.02 -1.73 37.43
CA ALA A 359 -4.32 -2.23 36.94
C ALA A 359 -4.20 -3.71 36.57
N THR A 360 -5.24 -4.49 36.83
CA THR A 360 -5.29 -5.92 36.52
C THR A 360 -5.77 -6.21 35.12
N GLU A 361 -5.46 -7.41 34.59
CA GLU A 361 -5.95 -7.84 33.28
C GLU A 361 -7.49 -7.83 33.21
N GLU A 362 -8.17 -8.22 34.28
CA GLU A 362 -9.65 -8.19 34.35
C GLU A 362 -10.21 -6.79 34.21
N GLU A 363 -9.59 -5.79 34.87
CA GLU A 363 -10.01 -4.39 34.79
C GLU A 363 -9.76 -3.78 33.40
N MET A 364 -8.76 -4.28 32.71
CA MET A 364 -8.35 -3.76 31.40
C MET A 364 -8.99 -4.49 30.21
N LYS A 365 -9.56 -5.68 30.41
CA LYS A 365 -10.06 -6.52 29.34
C LYS A 365 -10.98 -5.79 28.36
N ASP A 366 -12.05 -5.19 28.88
CA ASP A 366 -13.04 -4.49 28.03
C ASP A 366 -12.47 -3.21 27.42
N VAL A 367 -11.53 -2.55 28.10
CA VAL A 367 -10.80 -1.39 27.59
C VAL A 367 -9.97 -1.77 26.38
N LEU A 368 -9.22 -2.86 26.46
CA LEU A 368 -8.34 -3.33 25.38
C LEU A 368 -9.14 -3.79 24.16
N THR A 369 -10.30 -4.40 24.38
CA THR A 369 -11.23 -4.78 23.33
C THR A 369 -11.78 -3.52 22.61
N ASP A 370 -12.26 -2.52 23.38
CA ASP A 370 -12.72 -1.26 22.79
C ASP A 370 -11.61 -0.56 21.97
N ILE A 371 -10.38 -0.51 22.48
CA ILE A 371 -9.23 0.05 21.77
C ILE A 371 -8.98 -0.70 20.45
N ARG A 372 -8.96 -2.03 20.48
CA ARG A 372 -8.77 -2.87 19.30
C ARG A 372 -9.82 -2.60 18.23
N HIS A 373 -11.10 -2.65 18.60
CA HIS A 373 -12.21 -2.48 17.67
C HIS A 373 -12.32 -1.04 17.15
N ALA A 374 -12.07 -0.05 18.00
CA ALA A 374 -12.06 1.35 17.60
C ALA A 374 -10.94 1.63 16.58
N GLN A 375 -9.73 1.14 16.86
CA GLN A 375 -8.60 1.35 15.95
C GLN A 375 -8.74 0.55 14.66
N TRP A 376 -9.32 -0.66 14.68
CA TRP A 376 -9.63 -1.39 13.46
C TRP A 376 -10.51 -0.59 12.51
N LYS A 377 -11.65 -0.10 12.99
CA LYS A 377 -12.60 0.68 12.17
C LYS A 377 -12.00 2.00 11.65
N TRP A 378 -11.24 2.66 12.51
CA TRP A 378 -10.50 3.87 12.13
C TRP A 378 -9.47 3.55 11.05
N ASP A 379 -8.62 2.54 11.26
CA ASP A 379 -7.54 2.17 10.35
C ASP A 379 -8.08 1.64 9.01
N TYR A 380 -9.13 0.83 9.03
CA TYR A 380 -9.84 0.36 7.83
C TYR A 380 -10.34 1.54 6.97
N SER A 381 -10.92 2.56 7.60
CA SER A 381 -11.43 3.75 6.90
C SER A 381 -10.35 4.59 6.26
N ILE A 382 -9.13 4.62 6.82
CA ILE A 382 -8.04 5.47 6.33
C ILE A 382 -7.05 4.72 5.42
N ALA A 383 -6.89 3.42 5.60
CA ALA A 383 -6.00 2.59 4.79
C ALA A 383 -6.51 2.45 3.34
N SER A 384 -7.81 2.63 3.11
CA SER A 384 -8.38 2.89 1.78
C SER A 384 -8.30 4.38 1.46
N HIS A 385 -7.29 4.79 0.72
CA HIS A 385 -7.04 6.23 0.46
C HIS A 385 -8.21 6.95 -0.21
N GLY A 386 -8.90 6.28 -1.15
CA GLY A 386 -10.08 6.79 -1.86
C GLY A 386 -11.41 6.63 -1.11
N SER A 387 -11.45 6.19 0.14
CA SER A 387 -12.67 5.84 0.87
C SER A 387 -13.71 6.96 0.92
N PHE A 388 -13.28 8.22 1.03
CA PHE A 388 -14.14 9.41 1.04
C PHE A 388 -14.94 9.60 -0.26
N PHE A 389 -14.51 8.97 -1.34
CA PHE A 389 -15.16 8.98 -2.64
C PHE A 389 -15.80 7.63 -2.98
N HIS A 390 -15.07 6.52 -2.76
CA HIS A 390 -15.54 5.17 -3.08
C HIS A 390 -16.82 4.81 -2.31
N ALA A 391 -16.88 5.09 -1.00
CA ALA A 391 -18.06 4.86 -0.16
C ALA A 391 -18.09 5.86 1.00
N PRO A 392 -18.44 7.13 0.74
CA PRO A 392 -18.38 8.19 1.76
C PRO A 392 -19.28 7.92 2.97
N GLU A 393 -20.48 7.40 2.77
CA GLU A 393 -21.44 7.11 3.85
C GLU A 393 -20.88 6.03 4.78
N GLU A 394 -20.32 4.94 4.24
CA GLU A 394 -19.72 3.87 5.02
C GLU A 394 -18.46 4.35 5.75
N THR A 395 -17.61 5.10 5.08
CA THR A 395 -16.41 5.69 5.68
C THR A 395 -16.74 6.57 6.87
N LEU A 396 -17.73 7.46 6.74
CA LEU A 396 -18.16 8.34 7.84
C LEU A 396 -18.80 7.57 8.98
N ARG A 397 -19.59 6.52 8.67
CA ARG A 397 -20.20 5.61 9.66
C ARG A 397 -19.11 4.92 10.48
N LEU A 398 -18.13 4.31 9.83
CA LEU A 398 -17.04 3.60 10.51
C LEU A 398 -16.20 4.53 11.38
N LEU A 399 -15.89 5.73 10.91
CA LEU A 399 -15.16 6.74 11.71
C LEU A 399 -15.96 7.24 12.90
N ALA A 400 -17.28 7.37 12.77
CA ALA A 400 -18.15 7.74 13.88
C ALA A 400 -18.16 6.64 14.96
N VAL A 401 -18.32 5.37 14.55
CA VAL A 401 -18.29 4.22 15.47
C VAL A 401 -16.89 4.08 16.11
N ALA A 402 -15.82 4.25 15.35
CA ALA A 402 -14.46 4.25 15.88
C ALA A 402 -14.28 5.31 16.99
N ASN A 403 -14.76 6.53 16.75
CA ASN A 403 -14.69 7.61 17.74
C ASN A 403 -15.53 7.31 19.00
N GLU A 404 -16.76 6.83 18.84
CA GLU A 404 -17.63 6.45 19.96
C GLU A 404 -16.99 5.34 20.82
N THR A 405 -16.47 4.31 20.19
CA THR A 405 -15.81 3.19 20.87
C THR A 405 -14.51 3.62 21.56
N ALA A 406 -13.71 4.49 20.93
CA ALA A 406 -12.51 5.06 21.55
C ALA A 406 -12.86 5.91 22.79
N GLN A 407 -13.94 6.68 22.74
CA GLN A 407 -14.41 7.44 23.89
C GLN A 407 -14.93 6.52 25.01
N SER A 408 -15.63 5.41 24.68
CA SER A 408 -16.02 4.37 25.64
C SER A 408 -14.80 3.81 26.38
N ALA A 409 -13.75 3.45 25.64
CA ALA A 409 -12.50 2.98 26.24
C ALA A 409 -11.93 4.00 27.23
N ARG A 410 -11.89 5.28 26.85
CA ARG A 410 -11.38 6.36 27.69
C ARG A 410 -12.22 6.59 28.95
N LEU A 411 -13.55 6.52 28.85
CA LEU A 411 -14.44 6.61 30.03
C LEU A 411 -14.19 5.47 31.02
N LYS A 412 -13.99 4.23 30.54
CA LYS A 412 -13.59 3.10 31.37
C LYS A 412 -12.21 3.35 32.01
N LEU A 413 -11.25 3.88 31.25
CA LEU A 413 -9.91 4.23 31.74
C LEU A 413 -9.93 5.29 32.84
N VAL A 414 -10.78 6.32 32.73
CA VAL A 414 -10.96 7.31 33.80
C VAL A 414 -11.37 6.63 35.11
N GLN A 415 -12.24 5.64 35.08
CA GLN A 415 -12.66 4.89 36.28
C GLN A 415 -11.52 4.05 36.83
N VAL A 416 -10.77 3.34 35.97
CA VAL A 416 -9.60 2.55 36.38
C VAL A 416 -8.54 3.47 36.99
N LEU A 417 -8.16 4.56 36.33
CA LEU A 417 -7.16 5.51 36.81
C LEU A 417 -7.56 6.14 38.15
N ALA A 418 -8.84 6.50 38.32
CA ALA A 418 -9.38 7.05 39.57
C ALA A 418 -9.25 6.05 40.74
N LYS A 419 -9.51 4.76 40.51
CA LYS A 419 -9.33 3.69 41.50
C LYS A 419 -7.89 3.62 42.03
N TYR A 420 -6.91 3.91 41.17
CA TYR A 420 -5.48 3.95 41.50
C TYR A 420 -4.97 5.35 41.90
N GLY A 421 -5.87 6.30 42.16
CA GLY A 421 -5.55 7.65 42.63
C GLY A 421 -5.08 8.65 41.58
N ALA A 422 -5.15 8.31 40.28
CA ALA A 422 -4.73 9.15 39.17
C ALA A 422 -5.92 9.91 38.53
N VAL A 423 -6.75 10.54 39.33
CA VAL A 423 -8.02 11.24 38.91
C VAL A 423 -7.80 12.33 37.87
N ASN A 424 -6.63 13.00 37.91
CA ASN A 424 -6.33 14.14 37.03
C ASN A 424 -5.21 13.78 36.03
N TYR A 425 -5.05 12.49 35.68
CA TYR A 425 -4.06 12.11 34.69
C TYR A 425 -4.35 12.74 33.34
N MET A 426 -3.34 13.33 32.73
CA MET A 426 -3.35 13.83 31.36
C MET A 426 -2.30 13.10 30.54
N ALA A 427 -2.68 12.69 29.34
CA ALA A 427 -1.76 12.05 28.42
C ALA A 427 -0.56 12.96 28.13
N PRO A 428 0.65 12.41 28.01
CA PRO A 428 1.84 13.15 27.58
C PRO A 428 1.63 13.85 26.23
N ASP A 429 2.44 14.87 25.97
CA ASP A 429 2.44 15.60 24.71
C ASP A 429 2.98 14.73 23.56
N PHE A 430 2.19 14.57 22.49
CA PHE A 430 2.52 13.88 21.24
C PHE A 430 2.26 14.77 20.02
N SER A 431 2.35 16.08 20.17
CA SER A 431 1.97 17.06 19.15
C SER A 431 2.92 17.15 17.94
N ASP A 432 4.08 16.52 18.01
CA ASP A 432 5.02 16.40 16.89
C ASP A 432 5.57 14.97 16.76
N LYS A 433 6.08 14.67 15.57
CA LYS A 433 6.61 13.33 15.21
C LYS A 433 7.63 12.83 16.23
N LYS A 434 8.57 13.69 16.64
CA LYS A 434 9.63 13.27 17.56
C LYS A 434 9.08 12.86 18.93
N LYS A 435 8.22 13.67 19.52
CA LYS A 435 7.58 13.35 20.80
C LYS A 435 6.76 12.07 20.73
N ALA A 436 5.97 11.91 19.67
CA ALA A 436 5.15 10.73 19.45
C ALA A 436 6.00 9.46 19.27
N GLN A 437 7.09 9.53 18.50
CA GLN A 437 8.04 8.43 18.32
C GLN A 437 8.83 8.11 19.59
N ASP A 438 9.19 9.11 20.39
CA ASP A 438 9.85 8.91 21.70
C ASP A 438 8.91 8.14 22.66
N LEU A 439 7.62 8.51 22.73
CA LEU A 439 6.59 7.79 23.50
C LEU A 439 6.40 6.36 23.01
N ALA A 440 6.39 6.16 21.68
CA ALA A 440 6.36 4.83 21.07
C ALA A 440 7.66 4.03 21.27
N GLY A 441 8.73 4.69 21.75
CA GLY A 441 10.04 4.11 21.96
C GLY A 441 10.71 3.64 20.68
N VAL A 442 10.65 4.47 19.62
CA VAL A 442 11.28 4.24 18.32
C VAL A 442 12.74 4.73 18.37
N PRO A 443 13.73 3.85 18.17
CA PRO A 443 15.14 4.24 18.15
C PRO A 443 15.53 4.81 16.77
N LEU A 444 14.97 5.98 16.40
CA LEU A 444 15.01 6.52 15.03
C LEU A 444 16.44 6.64 14.49
N ASP A 445 17.36 7.28 15.23
CA ASP A 445 18.73 7.52 14.77
C ASP A 445 19.45 6.21 14.39
N LYS A 446 19.26 5.17 15.21
CA LYS A 446 19.83 3.84 14.90
C LYS A 446 19.22 3.24 13.65
N LEU A 447 17.89 3.32 13.48
CA LEU A 447 17.19 2.76 12.32
C LEU A 447 17.62 3.45 11.03
N VAL A 448 17.81 4.77 11.06
CA VAL A 448 18.31 5.56 9.93
C VAL A 448 19.74 5.15 9.58
N ALA A 449 20.64 5.10 10.57
CA ALA A 449 22.03 4.71 10.33
C ALA A 449 22.15 3.29 9.75
N ASP A 450 21.39 2.34 10.30
CA ASP A 450 21.33 0.97 9.78
C ASP A 450 20.81 0.92 8.33
N LYS A 451 19.75 1.69 8.02
CA LYS A 451 19.17 1.74 6.68
C LYS A 451 20.13 2.34 5.66
N GLU A 452 20.84 3.40 5.99
CA GLU A 452 21.84 4.01 5.11
C GLU A 452 23.04 3.07 4.87
N ASN A 453 23.45 2.31 5.88
CA ASN A 453 24.44 1.24 5.68
C ASN A 453 23.94 0.17 4.71
N PHE A 454 22.70 -0.30 4.86
CA PHE A 454 22.09 -1.25 3.91
C PHE A 454 22.05 -0.70 2.49
N ARG A 455 21.61 0.55 2.30
CA ARG A 455 21.51 1.21 0.99
C ARG A 455 22.87 1.36 0.30
N SER A 456 23.90 1.67 1.09
CA SER A 456 25.26 1.87 0.56
C SER A 456 26.03 0.56 0.31
N THR A 457 25.56 -0.57 0.82
CA THR A 457 26.25 -1.87 0.74
C THR A 457 25.40 -2.93 0.05
N LEU A 458 24.57 -3.67 0.80
CA LEU A 458 23.84 -4.84 0.29
C LEU A 458 22.87 -4.50 -0.83
N LEU A 459 22.21 -3.34 -0.79
CA LEU A 459 21.31 -2.91 -1.87
C LEU A 459 22.04 -2.76 -3.20
N LYS A 460 23.23 -2.19 -3.19
CA LYS A 460 24.07 -2.05 -4.41
C LYS A 460 24.50 -3.41 -4.98
N GLU A 461 24.75 -4.37 -4.10
CA GLU A 461 25.07 -5.72 -4.54
C GLU A 461 23.84 -6.41 -5.16
N TRP A 462 22.64 -6.22 -4.60
CA TRP A 462 21.40 -6.69 -5.19
C TRP A 462 21.14 -6.11 -6.57
N GLU A 463 21.30 -4.80 -6.74
CA GLU A 463 21.15 -4.13 -8.03
C GLU A 463 22.10 -4.66 -9.08
N LYS A 464 23.37 -4.86 -8.70
CA LYS A 464 24.37 -5.47 -9.58
C LYS A 464 24.00 -6.90 -10.00
N GLN A 465 23.52 -7.71 -9.06
CA GLN A 465 23.09 -9.09 -9.34
C GLN A 465 21.85 -9.11 -10.23
N ALA A 466 20.84 -8.26 -9.95
CA ALA A 466 19.64 -8.16 -10.76
C ALA A 466 19.95 -7.69 -12.18
N SER A 467 20.84 -6.72 -12.35
CA SER A 467 21.31 -6.26 -13.67
C SER A 467 22.05 -7.38 -14.43
N ALA A 468 22.94 -8.11 -13.75
CA ALA A 468 23.65 -9.24 -14.37
C ALA A 468 22.72 -10.38 -14.83
N LYS A 469 21.55 -10.52 -14.21
CA LYS A 469 20.49 -11.46 -14.59
C LYS A 469 19.56 -10.92 -15.69
N GLY A 470 19.70 -9.65 -16.09
CA GLY A 470 18.80 -8.99 -17.05
C GLY A 470 17.40 -8.70 -16.48
N LEU A 471 17.24 -8.68 -15.16
CA LEU A 471 15.97 -8.40 -14.48
C LEU A 471 15.67 -6.91 -14.39
N ILE A 472 16.67 -6.05 -14.52
CA ILE A 472 16.51 -4.60 -14.48
C ILE A 472 17.28 -3.94 -15.60
N ASP A 473 16.74 -2.83 -16.10
CA ASP A 473 17.50 -1.88 -16.90
C ASP A 473 18.08 -0.79 -15.98
N PRO A 474 19.42 -0.71 -15.81
CA PRO A 474 20.02 0.32 -15.00
C PRO A 474 19.74 1.75 -15.49
N GLU A 475 19.52 1.93 -16.81
CA GLU A 475 19.21 3.24 -17.40
C GLU A 475 17.76 3.67 -17.10
N ALA A 476 16.80 2.73 -17.03
CA ALA A 476 15.41 3.03 -16.68
C ALA A 476 15.26 3.57 -15.25
N ARG A 477 16.23 3.28 -14.38
CA ARG A 477 16.29 3.77 -12.99
C ARG A 477 17.07 5.09 -12.82
N LYS A 478 17.78 5.55 -13.86
CA LYS A 478 18.45 6.84 -13.82
C LYS A 478 17.41 7.96 -13.65
N GLY A 479 17.57 8.74 -12.59
CA GLY A 479 16.70 9.88 -12.29
C GLY A 479 15.50 9.55 -11.42
N MET A 480 15.25 8.27 -11.06
CA MET A 480 14.30 7.96 -10.00
C MET A 480 14.85 8.50 -8.67
N SER A 481 14.00 9.22 -7.97
CA SER A 481 14.37 9.90 -6.73
C SER A 481 14.67 8.92 -5.60
N ASP A 482 15.89 8.96 -5.06
CA ASP A 482 16.29 8.23 -3.86
C ASP A 482 15.89 8.92 -2.55
N LYS A 483 14.98 9.90 -2.63
CA LYS A 483 14.48 10.64 -1.46
C LYS A 483 13.87 9.70 -0.42
N THR A 484 14.06 10.07 0.83
CA THR A 484 13.47 9.41 1.99
C THR A 484 12.86 10.46 2.92
N SER A 485 11.97 10.06 3.81
CA SER A 485 11.34 10.94 4.80
C SER A 485 12.23 11.28 6.00
N TYR A 486 13.38 10.64 6.10
CA TYR A 486 14.29 10.75 7.26
C TYR A 486 15.66 11.36 6.91
N ASN A 487 15.85 11.86 5.67
CA ASN A 487 17.06 12.56 5.19
C ASN A 487 16.74 14.01 4.84
#